data_ac5bd739dc5a5431a8403254a710b1eb
#
_entry.id   ac5bd739dc5a5431a8403254a710b1eb
#
_cell.length_a   1.000
_cell.length_b   1.000
_cell.length_c   1.000
_cell.angle_alpha   90.00
_cell.angle_beta   90.00
_cell.angle_gamma   90.00
#
_symmetry.space_group_name_H-M   'P 1'
#
loop_
_entity.id
_entity.type
_entity.pdbx_description
1 polymer ?
#
loop_
_entity_poly.entity_id
_entity_poly.type
_entity_poly.pdbx_seq_one_letter_code
_entity_poly.pdbx_strand_id
1 'polypeptide(L)'
;MTTKIPAYPEIRFSETYQYIGSPSYKETFERIEAAIKRLENTSLEALEDENILVEAFAIYEKALDEVETLRAFVRLKSAEDTTASLPEEASESINEIGQRLFSASSPLVEYLEAKILNDTCPPKLERVRHAIGLLHHSWMRRLDPSMRDFIQKMRVTCFWPLTASYERIAKHVTVDILTEEHLKRRLSFAQCVVALRSNTTRDVRKQIYDGLNRELAGLSNQFADVLNFLQGIRLLYWEQGGADFHKMPFEHANVSPEAWEAMRRVMLRRVDEIREMVSKRAAYYGPRGMKPFDLPAGYPEGANQRITSIQALNLAMMSSQFVGDAFSQFVKGLVNDGGIEMRTSSSRTGDAFTVTMGAFNTVRVVCPFANDMDTAMILANKLGEGYVGHILKDKPRFEREVSTIVLAMAGAFHETMARRTWWRLGGKQAEPMVLWQGCRSVSSNLLNLSVRADFEMRFIEERQKGLLNVKTIKSILAEAWERWYGNTVQDPDYSLWMTQRHFYDSYVFMQTPARAMGYLLSYYLVYFYQKNPKTFAKDYEAMLEDAGNMDVDALFKKHMHIDLTEETVWEQALDDCLRTTLSDGPVMVPTKP
;
A
#
# COMPACT_ATOMS: atom_id res chain seq x y z
N MET A 1 -4.59 -29.55 20.03
CA MET A 1 -3.34 -29.89 19.33
C MET A 1 -2.54 -28.63 19.14
N THR A 2 -1.38 -28.47 19.75
CA THR A 2 -0.48 -27.34 19.53
C THR A 2 0.13 -27.52 18.15
N THR A 3 -0.38 -26.80 17.16
CA THR A 3 0.14 -26.83 15.79
C THR A 3 1.57 -26.28 15.83
N LYS A 4 2.53 -27.09 15.42
CA LYS A 4 3.94 -26.73 15.38
C LYS A 4 4.14 -25.75 14.21
N ILE A 5 4.35 -24.47 14.49
CA ILE A 5 4.65 -23.47 13.47
C ILE A 5 5.95 -23.86 12.76
N PRO A 6 5.96 -23.99 11.41
CA PRO A 6 7.19 -24.28 10.67
C PRO A 6 8.21 -23.13 10.82
N ALA A 7 9.50 -23.43 10.71
CA ALA A 7 10.56 -22.42 10.88
C ALA A 7 10.41 -21.23 9.90
N TYR A 8 9.98 -21.52 8.67
CA TYR A 8 9.60 -20.52 7.68
C TYR A 8 8.29 -20.97 7.02
N PRO A 9 7.14 -20.38 7.41
CA PRO A 9 5.88 -20.64 6.72
C PRO A 9 5.99 -20.35 5.24
N GLU A 10 5.29 -21.16 4.44
CA GLU A 10 5.21 -21.02 2.99
C GLU A 10 3.75 -21.07 2.53
N ILE A 11 3.43 -20.37 1.44
CA ILE A 11 2.11 -20.41 0.85
C ILE A 11 1.85 -21.79 0.22
N ARG A 12 0.70 -22.36 0.56
CA ARG A 12 0.17 -23.57 -0.08
C ARG A 12 -0.96 -23.19 -1.03
N PHE A 13 -0.93 -23.79 -2.21
CA PHE A 13 -1.90 -23.55 -3.28
C PHE A 13 -2.90 -24.69 -3.47
N SER A 14 -2.94 -25.65 -2.54
CA SER A 14 -3.81 -26.83 -2.64
C SER A 14 -5.30 -26.52 -2.72
N GLU A 15 -5.71 -25.42 -2.12
CA GLU A 15 -7.11 -24.97 -2.02
C GLU A 15 -7.47 -23.85 -3.02
N THR A 16 -6.52 -23.49 -3.88
CA THR A 16 -6.68 -22.44 -4.90
C THR A 16 -6.24 -22.97 -6.27
N TYR A 17 -5.69 -22.13 -7.12
CA TYR A 17 -5.03 -22.60 -8.34
C TYR A 17 -3.68 -23.23 -7.98
N GLN A 18 -3.42 -24.44 -8.48
CA GLN A 18 -2.14 -25.12 -8.19
C GLN A 18 -0.96 -24.46 -8.91
N TYR A 19 -1.16 -24.12 -10.19
CA TYR A 19 -0.18 -23.42 -11.03
C TYR A 19 -0.90 -22.63 -12.15
N ILE A 20 -0.19 -21.69 -12.77
CA ILE A 20 -0.70 -20.94 -13.93
C ILE A 20 -0.95 -21.93 -15.07
N GLY A 21 -2.18 -21.94 -15.58
CA GLY A 21 -2.61 -22.89 -16.61
C GLY A 21 -3.15 -24.22 -16.10
N SER A 22 -3.29 -24.41 -14.76
CA SER A 22 -3.98 -25.59 -14.17
C SER A 22 -5.44 -25.68 -14.65
N PRO A 23 -6.09 -26.84 -14.56
CA PRO A 23 -7.49 -26.98 -14.98
C PRO A 23 -8.41 -25.94 -14.35
N SER A 24 -8.37 -25.78 -13.02
CA SER A 24 -9.16 -24.77 -12.29
C SER A 24 -8.86 -23.31 -12.71
N TYR A 25 -7.61 -23.03 -13.07
CA TYR A 25 -7.21 -21.73 -13.62
C TYR A 25 -7.87 -21.47 -14.98
N LYS A 26 -7.84 -22.45 -15.90
CA LYS A 26 -8.48 -22.35 -17.23
C LYS A 26 -9.99 -22.27 -17.13
N GLU A 27 -10.61 -23.09 -16.29
CA GLU A 27 -12.06 -23.03 -16.04
C GLU A 27 -12.51 -21.64 -15.55
N THR A 28 -11.66 -20.92 -14.81
CA THR A 28 -11.97 -19.55 -14.40
C THR A 28 -12.02 -18.62 -15.61
N PHE A 29 -11.09 -18.72 -16.55
CA PHE A 29 -11.16 -17.96 -17.81
C PHE A 29 -12.43 -18.29 -18.60
N GLU A 30 -12.81 -19.58 -18.68
CA GLU A 30 -14.04 -19.99 -19.38
C GLU A 30 -15.30 -19.41 -18.73
N ARG A 31 -15.35 -19.35 -17.39
CA ARG A 31 -16.47 -18.71 -16.67
C ARG A 31 -16.53 -17.20 -16.90
N ILE A 32 -15.40 -16.51 -16.93
CA ILE A 32 -15.33 -15.08 -17.23
C ILE A 32 -15.78 -14.84 -18.68
N GLU A 33 -15.34 -15.64 -19.64
CA GLU A 33 -15.78 -15.57 -21.03
C GLU A 33 -17.31 -15.79 -21.18
N ALA A 34 -17.86 -16.75 -20.45
CA ALA A 34 -19.31 -16.98 -20.44
C ALA A 34 -20.07 -15.78 -19.83
N ALA A 35 -19.53 -15.17 -18.79
CA ALA A 35 -20.09 -13.94 -18.19
C ALA A 35 -20.06 -12.77 -19.17
N ILE A 36 -18.95 -12.55 -19.87
CA ILE A 36 -18.82 -11.51 -20.90
C ILE A 36 -19.90 -11.69 -21.96
N LYS A 37 -20.01 -12.89 -22.55
CA LYS A 37 -21.04 -13.19 -23.59
C LYS A 37 -22.46 -12.94 -23.09
N ARG A 38 -22.72 -13.26 -21.81
CA ARG A 38 -24.05 -13.04 -21.24
C ARG A 38 -24.35 -11.56 -21.05
N LEU A 39 -23.39 -10.76 -20.61
CA LEU A 39 -23.52 -9.31 -20.49
C LEU A 39 -23.68 -8.64 -21.84
N GLU A 40 -22.91 -9.03 -22.85
CA GLU A 40 -23.03 -8.53 -24.24
C GLU A 40 -24.41 -8.81 -24.88
N ASN A 41 -25.04 -9.93 -24.51
CA ASN A 41 -26.38 -10.31 -25.00
C ASN A 41 -27.53 -9.74 -24.18
N THR A 42 -27.27 -9.02 -23.09
CA THR A 42 -28.29 -8.38 -22.26
C THR A 42 -28.60 -6.99 -22.80
N SER A 43 -29.77 -6.80 -23.40
CA SER A 43 -30.18 -5.50 -23.95
C SER A 43 -30.56 -4.52 -22.83
N LEU A 44 -30.47 -3.21 -23.10
CA LEU A 44 -30.90 -2.18 -22.14
C LEU A 44 -32.38 -2.31 -21.80
N GLU A 45 -33.24 -2.72 -22.75
CA GLU A 45 -34.66 -2.97 -22.53
C GLU A 45 -34.89 -4.13 -21.53
N ALA A 46 -34.05 -5.17 -21.60
CA ALA A 46 -34.13 -6.28 -20.66
C ALA A 46 -33.76 -5.84 -19.22
N LEU A 47 -32.91 -4.84 -19.04
CA LEU A 47 -32.52 -4.31 -17.73
C LEU A 47 -33.66 -3.52 -17.03
N GLU A 48 -34.78 -3.24 -17.73
CA GLU A 48 -35.98 -2.68 -17.10
C GLU A 48 -36.64 -3.67 -16.12
N ASP A 49 -36.46 -4.97 -16.34
CA ASP A 49 -36.86 -6.00 -15.39
C ASP A 49 -35.84 -6.06 -14.24
N GLU A 50 -36.32 -5.76 -13.03
CA GLU A 50 -35.48 -5.74 -11.82
C GLU A 50 -34.75 -7.06 -11.57
N ASN A 51 -35.36 -8.21 -11.88
CA ASN A 51 -34.71 -9.50 -11.67
C ASN A 51 -33.55 -9.72 -12.65
N ILE A 52 -33.74 -9.30 -13.90
CA ILE A 52 -32.68 -9.37 -14.93
C ILE A 52 -31.54 -8.43 -14.55
N LEU A 53 -31.83 -7.20 -14.07
CA LEU A 53 -30.84 -6.25 -13.63
C LEU A 53 -30.01 -6.81 -12.47
N VAL A 54 -30.67 -7.36 -11.44
CA VAL A 54 -30.00 -7.97 -10.27
C VAL A 54 -29.16 -9.17 -10.69
N GLU A 55 -29.66 -10.01 -11.59
CA GLU A 55 -28.92 -11.18 -12.09
C GLU A 55 -27.70 -10.78 -12.92
N ALA A 56 -27.87 -9.85 -13.86
CA ALA A 56 -26.78 -9.34 -14.68
C ALA A 56 -25.67 -8.70 -13.81
N PHE A 57 -26.06 -7.95 -12.78
CA PHE A 57 -25.10 -7.38 -11.86
C PHE A 57 -24.36 -8.45 -11.03
N ALA A 58 -25.03 -9.48 -10.57
CA ALA A 58 -24.40 -10.60 -9.85
C ALA A 58 -23.40 -11.36 -10.74
N ILE A 59 -23.70 -11.54 -12.02
CA ILE A 59 -22.78 -12.13 -13.00
C ILE A 59 -21.53 -11.26 -13.16
N TYR A 60 -21.71 -9.95 -13.34
CA TYR A 60 -20.59 -9.00 -13.45
C TYR A 60 -19.71 -9.00 -12.20
N GLU A 61 -20.32 -8.87 -11.01
CA GLU A 61 -19.61 -8.81 -9.74
C GLU A 61 -18.77 -10.09 -9.52
N LYS A 62 -19.33 -11.25 -9.81
CA LYS A 62 -18.62 -12.54 -9.72
C LYS A 62 -17.47 -12.64 -10.72
N ALA A 63 -17.69 -12.25 -11.97
CA ALA A 63 -16.64 -12.30 -12.99
C ALA A 63 -15.49 -11.33 -12.66
N LEU A 64 -15.79 -10.14 -12.12
CA LEU A 64 -14.79 -9.19 -11.66
C LEU A 64 -13.96 -9.77 -10.52
N ASP A 65 -14.60 -10.43 -9.56
CA ASP A 65 -13.91 -11.09 -8.45
C ASP A 65 -13.00 -12.24 -8.91
N GLU A 66 -13.41 -12.98 -9.93
CA GLU A 66 -12.58 -14.02 -10.56
C GLU A 66 -11.37 -13.42 -11.28
N VAL A 67 -11.51 -12.31 -12.00
CA VAL A 67 -10.39 -11.58 -12.64
C VAL A 67 -9.38 -11.12 -11.59
N GLU A 68 -9.83 -10.54 -10.48
CA GLU A 68 -8.96 -10.07 -9.42
C GLU A 68 -8.28 -11.21 -8.67
N THR A 69 -8.98 -12.33 -8.49
CA THR A 69 -8.40 -13.55 -7.91
C THR A 69 -7.28 -14.10 -8.80
N LEU A 70 -7.45 -14.10 -10.12
CA LEU A 70 -6.38 -14.45 -11.07
C LEU A 70 -5.18 -13.50 -10.95
N ARG A 71 -5.41 -12.18 -10.87
CA ARG A 71 -4.35 -11.18 -10.66
C ARG A 71 -3.59 -11.42 -9.36
N ALA A 72 -4.31 -11.67 -8.27
CA ALA A 72 -3.74 -11.97 -6.96
C ALA A 72 -2.86 -13.23 -7.02
N PHE A 73 -3.34 -14.29 -7.68
CA PHE A 73 -2.59 -15.54 -7.85
C PHE A 73 -1.31 -15.35 -8.67
N VAL A 74 -1.40 -14.66 -9.80
CA VAL A 74 -0.22 -14.38 -10.64
C VAL A 74 0.79 -13.51 -9.88
N ARG A 75 0.35 -12.53 -9.09
CA ARG A 75 1.22 -11.74 -8.23
C ARG A 75 1.95 -12.60 -7.20
N LEU A 76 1.27 -13.60 -6.59
CA LEU A 76 1.90 -14.55 -5.68
C LEU A 76 2.94 -15.41 -6.41
N LYS A 77 2.64 -15.88 -7.61
CA LYS A 77 3.59 -16.66 -8.43
C LYS A 77 4.80 -15.84 -8.88
N SER A 78 4.61 -14.60 -9.27
CA SER A 78 5.69 -13.66 -9.56
C SER A 78 6.59 -13.40 -8.33
N ALA A 79 6.01 -13.43 -7.13
CA ALA A 79 6.77 -13.28 -5.88
C ALA A 79 7.61 -14.53 -5.53
N GLU A 80 7.19 -15.71 -5.95
CA GLU A 80 7.96 -16.95 -5.77
C GLU A 80 9.22 -16.99 -6.64
N ASP A 81 9.12 -16.50 -7.89
CA ASP A 81 10.24 -16.39 -8.81
C ASP A 81 10.10 -15.14 -9.69
N THR A 82 10.91 -14.13 -9.37
CA THR A 82 10.95 -12.84 -10.08
C THR A 82 11.65 -12.92 -11.44
N THR A 83 12.23 -14.07 -11.78
CA THR A 83 12.94 -14.30 -13.05
C THR A 83 12.11 -15.06 -14.07
N ALA A 84 10.98 -15.65 -13.65
CA ALA A 84 10.09 -16.41 -14.50
C ALA A 84 9.30 -15.50 -15.47
N SER A 85 9.18 -15.87 -16.74
CA SER A 85 8.39 -15.13 -17.75
C SER A 85 6.89 -15.44 -17.70
N LEU A 86 6.52 -16.65 -17.28
CA LEU A 86 5.14 -17.13 -17.28
C LEU A 86 4.15 -16.23 -16.51
N PRO A 87 4.49 -15.63 -15.35
CA PRO A 87 3.62 -14.67 -14.69
C PRO A 87 3.38 -13.39 -15.48
N GLU A 88 4.37 -12.92 -16.27
CA GLU A 88 4.24 -11.73 -17.12
C GLU A 88 3.23 -11.99 -18.24
N GLU A 89 3.38 -13.11 -18.95
CA GLU A 89 2.45 -13.56 -20.03
C GLU A 89 1.03 -13.76 -19.48
N ALA A 90 0.89 -14.38 -18.31
CA ALA A 90 -0.39 -14.56 -17.65
C ALA A 90 -1.03 -13.22 -17.26
N SER A 91 -0.24 -12.23 -16.83
CA SER A 91 -0.75 -10.89 -16.50
C SER A 91 -1.30 -10.18 -17.72
N GLU A 92 -0.70 -10.33 -18.90
CA GLU A 92 -1.21 -9.77 -20.14
C GLU A 92 -2.57 -10.38 -20.52
N SER A 93 -2.70 -11.70 -20.45
CA SER A 93 -3.97 -12.40 -20.74
C SER A 93 -5.08 -12.00 -19.74
N ILE A 94 -4.77 -11.83 -18.47
CA ILE A 94 -5.73 -11.38 -17.45
C ILE A 94 -6.13 -9.93 -17.69
N ASN A 95 -5.22 -9.07 -18.12
CA ASN A 95 -5.55 -7.69 -18.45
C ASN A 95 -6.47 -7.60 -19.67
N GLU A 96 -6.23 -8.41 -20.68
CA GLU A 96 -7.08 -8.49 -21.89
C GLU A 96 -8.52 -8.91 -21.54
N ILE A 97 -8.69 -10.03 -20.82
CA ILE A 97 -10.02 -10.50 -20.44
C ILE A 97 -10.72 -9.53 -19.46
N GLY A 98 -9.97 -8.90 -18.54
CA GLY A 98 -10.49 -7.90 -17.63
C GLY A 98 -11.01 -6.65 -18.35
N GLN A 99 -10.37 -6.25 -19.45
CA GLN A 99 -10.86 -5.15 -20.30
C GLN A 99 -12.11 -5.51 -21.08
N ARG A 100 -12.18 -6.72 -21.63
CA ARG A 100 -13.38 -7.19 -22.30
C ARG A 100 -14.57 -7.24 -21.34
N LEU A 101 -14.33 -7.71 -20.11
CA LEU A 101 -15.35 -7.69 -19.06
C LEU A 101 -15.80 -6.25 -18.72
N PHE A 102 -14.86 -5.31 -18.59
CA PHE A 102 -15.17 -3.90 -18.35
C PHE A 102 -16.03 -3.31 -19.48
N SER A 103 -15.67 -3.57 -20.74
CA SER A 103 -16.43 -3.09 -21.88
C SER A 103 -17.84 -3.68 -21.93
N ALA A 104 -17.96 -5.00 -21.71
CA ALA A 104 -19.26 -5.70 -21.73
C ALA A 104 -20.18 -5.27 -20.55
N SER A 105 -19.61 -4.89 -19.41
CA SER A 105 -20.38 -4.46 -18.24
C SER A 105 -20.75 -2.97 -18.26
N SER A 106 -20.15 -2.15 -19.13
CA SER A 106 -20.36 -0.70 -19.14
C SER A 106 -21.83 -0.29 -19.29
N PRO A 107 -22.64 -0.87 -20.18
CA PRO A 107 -24.05 -0.51 -20.30
C PRO A 107 -24.86 -0.83 -19.03
N LEU A 108 -24.57 -1.97 -18.39
CA LEU A 108 -25.20 -2.38 -17.13
C LEU A 108 -24.87 -1.41 -15.99
N VAL A 109 -23.59 -1.05 -15.86
CA VAL A 109 -23.13 -0.13 -14.81
C VAL A 109 -23.72 1.26 -15.01
N GLU A 110 -23.78 1.75 -16.26
CA GLU A 110 -24.39 3.04 -16.61
C GLU A 110 -25.88 3.06 -16.30
N TYR A 111 -26.58 1.96 -16.61
CA TYR A 111 -27.99 1.83 -16.30
C TYR A 111 -28.27 1.84 -14.78
N LEU A 112 -27.50 1.07 -14.02
CA LEU A 112 -27.61 1.04 -12.55
C LEU A 112 -27.26 2.39 -11.93
N GLU A 113 -26.24 3.06 -12.44
CA GLU A 113 -25.86 4.40 -12.04
C GLU A 113 -27.01 5.40 -12.20
N ALA A 114 -27.68 5.38 -13.36
CA ALA A 114 -28.87 6.21 -13.59
C ALA A 114 -30.02 5.89 -12.60
N LYS A 115 -30.24 4.62 -12.27
CA LYS A 115 -31.21 4.20 -11.26
C LYS A 115 -30.86 4.74 -9.86
N ILE A 116 -29.59 4.71 -9.49
CA ILE A 116 -29.10 5.24 -8.20
C ILE A 116 -29.30 6.76 -8.11
N LEU A 117 -28.97 7.49 -9.18
CA LEU A 117 -29.13 8.95 -9.24
C LEU A 117 -30.59 9.41 -9.17
N ASN A 118 -31.50 8.60 -9.69
CA ASN A 118 -32.94 8.88 -9.69
C ASN A 118 -33.66 8.28 -8.48
N ASP A 119 -32.95 7.76 -7.48
CA ASP A 119 -33.52 7.07 -6.30
C ASP A 119 -34.49 5.92 -6.65
N THR A 120 -34.22 5.24 -7.76
CA THR A 120 -34.99 4.07 -8.24
C THR A 120 -34.17 2.79 -8.22
N CYS A 121 -33.10 2.76 -7.41
CA CYS A 121 -32.25 1.59 -7.26
C CYS A 121 -33.03 0.42 -6.63
N PRO A 122 -32.95 -0.80 -7.19
CA PRO A 122 -33.52 -1.96 -6.55
C PRO A 122 -32.97 -2.20 -5.14
N PRO A 123 -33.82 -2.57 -4.15
CA PRO A 123 -33.36 -2.78 -2.77
C PRO A 123 -32.20 -3.77 -2.64
N LYS A 124 -32.15 -4.80 -3.48
CA LYS A 124 -31.08 -5.79 -3.53
C LYS A 124 -29.73 -5.21 -3.99
N LEU A 125 -29.73 -4.07 -4.68
CA LEU A 125 -28.54 -3.39 -5.19
C LEU A 125 -28.20 -2.12 -4.39
N GLU A 126 -28.96 -1.75 -3.36
CA GLU A 126 -28.61 -0.62 -2.48
C GLU A 126 -27.22 -0.78 -1.84
N ARG A 127 -26.81 -2.00 -1.56
CA ARG A 127 -25.48 -2.31 -1.01
C ARG A 127 -24.32 -1.82 -1.87
N VAL A 128 -24.52 -1.67 -3.16
CA VAL A 128 -23.47 -1.21 -4.09
C VAL A 128 -23.57 0.28 -4.44
N ARG A 129 -24.52 1.01 -3.85
CA ARG A 129 -24.72 2.45 -4.09
C ARG A 129 -23.43 3.25 -3.93
N HIS A 130 -22.68 2.99 -2.86
CA HIS A 130 -21.41 3.66 -2.61
C HIS A 130 -20.38 3.36 -3.70
N ALA A 131 -20.12 2.09 -4.00
CA ALA A 131 -19.14 1.68 -5.00
C ALA A 131 -19.50 2.18 -6.42
N ILE A 132 -20.77 2.13 -6.79
CA ILE A 132 -21.24 2.67 -8.08
C ILE A 132 -21.14 4.19 -8.09
N GLY A 133 -21.42 4.87 -6.98
CA GLY A 133 -21.22 6.31 -6.83
C GLY A 133 -19.77 6.72 -7.04
N LEU A 134 -18.80 5.97 -6.52
CA LEU A 134 -17.38 6.20 -6.79
C LEU A 134 -17.04 6.05 -8.29
N LEU A 135 -17.62 5.07 -8.96
CA LEU A 135 -17.47 4.92 -10.41
C LEU A 135 -18.09 6.10 -11.16
N HIS A 136 -19.26 6.61 -10.71
CA HIS A 136 -19.92 7.77 -11.32
C HIS A 136 -19.05 9.02 -11.26
N HIS A 137 -18.41 9.30 -10.13
CA HIS A 137 -17.52 10.46 -9.99
C HIS A 137 -16.21 10.31 -10.76
N SER A 138 -15.90 9.12 -11.27
CA SER A 138 -14.73 8.90 -12.11
C SER A 138 -14.75 9.79 -13.35
N TRP A 139 -13.66 10.51 -13.61
CA TRP A 139 -13.49 11.34 -14.79
C TRP A 139 -13.74 10.59 -16.12
N MET A 140 -13.47 9.27 -16.15
CA MET A 140 -13.75 8.41 -17.30
C MET A 140 -15.23 8.38 -17.69
N ARG A 141 -16.13 8.50 -16.72
CA ARG A 141 -17.59 8.49 -16.98
C ARG A 141 -18.09 9.77 -17.60
N ARG A 142 -17.38 10.88 -17.46
CA ARG A 142 -17.72 12.17 -18.08
C ARG A 142 -17.40 12.21 -19.58
N LEU A 143 -16.64 11.23 -20.08
CA LEU A 143 -16.29 11.12 -21.48
C LEU A 143 -17.45 10.52 -22.27
N ASP A 144 -17.63 10.98 -23.53
CA ASP A 144 -18.52 10.27 -24.46
C ASP A 144 -18.01 8.85 -24.74
N PRO A 145 -18.88 7.91 -25.13
CA PRO A 145 -18.50 6.50 -25.31
C PRO A 145 -17.35 6.28 -26.30
N SER A 146 -17.28 7.07 -27.38
CA SER A 146 -16.22 6.93 -28.39
C SER A 146 -14.87 7.37 -27.87
N MET A 147 -14.84 8.47 -27.13
CA MET A 147 -13.62 8.97 -26.47
C MET A 147 -13.18 8.03 -25.36
N ARG A 148 -14.12 7.46 -24.59
CA ARG A 148 -13.81 6.48 -23.55
C ARG A 148 -13.14 5.23 -24.11
N ASP A 149 -13.67 4.68 -25.21
CA ASP A 149 -13.09 3.52 -25.91
C ASP A 149 -11.69 3.86 -26.45
N PHE A 150 -11.52 5.02 -27.06
CA PHE A 150 -10.22 5.50 -27.55
C PHE A 150 -9.19 5.61 -26.42
N ILE A 151 -9.54 6.27 -25.31
CA ILE A 151 -8.65 6.43 -24.17
C ILE A 151 -8.32 5.06 -23.55
N GLN A 152 -9.29 4.15 -23.47
CA GLN A 152 -9.05 2.81 -22.96
C GLN A 152 -8.04 2.04 -23.83
N LYS A 153 -8.15 2.10 -25.14
CA LYS A 153 -7.16 1.53 -26.07
C LYS A 153 -5.78 2.18 -25.91
N MET A 154 -5.74 3.49 -25.79
CA MET A 154 -4.48 4.23 -25.54
C MET A 154 -3.84 3.86 -24.21
N ARG A 155 -4.62 3.64 -23.16
CA ARG A 155 -4.09 3.20 -21.85
C ARG A 155 -3.35 1.87 -21.98
N VAL A 156 -3.93 0.91 -22.67
CA VAL A 156 -3.30 -0.40 -22.90
C VAL A 156 -2.06 -0.30 -23.76
N THR A 157 -2.18 0.37 -24.89
CA THR A 157 -1.14 0.36 -25.92
C THR A 157 0.04 1.28 -25.59
N CYS A 158 -0.22 2.41 -24.93
CA CYS A 158 0.80 3.45 -24.75
C CYS A 158 1.10 3.77 -23.29
N PHE A 159 0.07 3.80 -22.42
CA PHE A 159 0.22 4.31 -21.05
C PHE A 159 0.75 3.24 -20.08
N TRP A 160 0.12 2.08 -20.03
CA TRP A 160 0.57 1.00 -19.14
C TRP A 160 1.98 0.48 -19.43
N PRO A 161 2.42 0.37 -20.70
CA PRO A 161 3.79 -0.02 -21.02
C PRO A 161 4.87 0.92 -20.48
N LEU A 162 4.55 2.15 -20.06
CA LEU A 162 5.53 3.07 -19.46
C LEU A 162 6.05 2.56 -18.11
N THR A 163 5.20 1.89 -17.31
CA THR A 163 5.67 1.24 -16.07
C THR A 163 6.68 0.14 -16.38
N ALA A 164 6.43 -0.69 -17.39
CA ALA A 164 7.39 -1.71 -17.83
C ALA A 164 8.68 -1.10 -18.40
N SER A 165 8.59 0.08 -19.03
CA SER A 165 9.78 0.81 -19.51
C SER A 165 10.67 1.26 -18.35
N TYR A 166 10.08 1.79 -17.26
CA TYR A 166 10.82 2.08 -16.03
C TYR A 166 11.53 0.82 -15.51
N GLU A 167 10.83 -0.30 -15.41
CA GLU A 167 11.40 -1.55 -14.90
C GLU A 167 12.55 -2.07 -15.77
N ARG A 168 12.43 -1.96 -17.10
CA ARG A 168 13.52 -2.32 -18.02
C ARG A 168 14.75 -1.44 -17.81
N ILE A 169 14.59 -0.12 -17.65
CA ILE A 169 15.71 0.78 -17.37
C ILE A 169 16.36 0.41 -16.03
N ALA A 170 15.55 0.21 -14.99
CA ALA A 170 16.03 -0.13 -13.64
C ALA A 170 16.80 -1.46 -13.60
N LYS A 171 16.40 -2.47 -14.41
CA LYS A 171 17.10 -3.76 -14.52
C LYS A 171 18.57 -3.64 -14.98
N HIS A 172 18.93 -2.59 -15.71
CA HIS A 172 20.31 -2.36 -16.16
C HIS A 172 21.22 -1.74 -15.10
N VAL A 173 20.66 -1.24 -14.00
CA VAL A 173 21.43 -0.65 -12.91
C VAL A 173 22.05 -1.75 -12.06
N THR A 174 23.38 -1.77 -12.00
CA THR A 174 24.12 -2.67 -11.12
C THR A 174 25.22 -1.91 -10.39
N VAL A 175 25.51 -2.32 -9.16
CA VAL A 175 26.52 -1.67 -8.30
C VAL A 175 27.50 -2.71 -7.78
N ASP A 176 28.78 -2.46 -8.00
CA ASP A 176 29.86 -3.26 -7.43
C ASP A 176 30.23 -2.71 -6.05
N ILE A 177 30.24 -3.57 -5.03
CA ILE A 177 30.58 -3.24 -3.65
C ILE A 177 31.67 -4.16 -3.11
N LEU A 178 32.33 -3.71 -2.05
CA LEU A 178 33.16 -4.55 -1.17
C LEU A 178 32.37 -4.85 0.11
N THR A 179 32.18 -6.13 0.42
CA THR A 179 31.58 -6.54 1.70
C THR A 179 32.55 -6.27 2.85
N GLU A 180 32.08 -6.43 4.09
CA GLU A 180 32.92 -6.33 5.29
C GLU A 180 34.12 -7.32 5.26
N GLU A 181 33.93 -8.46 4.61
CA GLU A 181 34.95 -9.49 4.40
C GLU A 181 35.87 -9.20 3.19
N HIS A 182 35.81 -7.98 2.64
CA HIS A 182 36.53 -7.53 1.44
C HIS A 182 36.27 -8.36 0.17
N LEU A 183 35.11 -9.04 0.10
CA LEU A 183 34.67 -9.75 -1.10
C LEU A 183 33.95 -8.81 -2.07
N LYS A 184 34.31 -8.86 -3.33
CA LYS A 184 33.62 -8.12 -4.39
C LYS A 184 32.26 -8.77 -4.64
N ARG A 185 31.19 -7.96 -4.60
CA ARG A 185 29.82 -8.36 -4.97
C ARG A 185 29.22 -7.35 -5.93
N ARG A 186 28.51 -7.88 -6.93
CA ARG A 186 27.68 -7.07 -7.82
C ARG A 186 26.23 -7.21 -7.39
N LEU A 187 25.60 -6.10 -7.12
CA LEU A 187 24.19 -6.01 -6.71
C LEU A 187 23.35 -5.46 -7.86
N SER A 188 22.21 -6.06 -8.11
CA SER A 188 21.17 -5.47 -8.97
C SER A 188 20.50 -4.28 -8.26
N PHE A 189 19.74 -3.49 -9.01
CA PHE A 189 18.95 -2.37 -8.46
C PHE A 189 18.10 -2.79 -7.26
N ALA A 190 17.32 -3.85 -7.40
CA ALA A 190 16.46 -4.36 -6.31
C ALA A 190 17.28 -4.81 -5.10
N GLN A 191 18.41 -5.49 -5.31
CA GLN A 191 19.32 -5.90 -4.23
C GLN A 191 19.96 -4.70 -3.52
N CYS A 192 20.26 -3.62 -4.24
CA CYS A 192 20.74 -2.37 -3.62
C CYS A 192 19.71 -1.77 -2.68
N VAL A 193 18.43 -1.69 -3.11
CA VAL A 193 17.33 -1.16 -2.29
C VAL A 193 17.14 -1.99 -1.02
N VAL A 194 17.18 -3.31 -1.12
CA VAL A 194 17.08 -4.22 0.03
C VAL A 194 18.30 -4.07 0.95
N ALA A 195 19.52 -4.02 0.39
CA ALA A 195 20.75 -3.93 1.17
C ALA A 195 20.88 -2.60 1.94
N LEU A 196 20.34 -1.49 1.41
CA LEU A 196 20.26 -0.23 2.15
C LEU A 196 19.37 -0.31 3.40
N ARG A 197 18.39 -1.21 3.42
CA ARG A 197 17.49 -1.46 4.56
C ARG A 197 18.05 -2.48 5.54
N SER A 198 18.89 -3.40 5.07
CA SER A 198 19.47 -4.46 5.91
C SER A 198 20.51 -3.90 6.89
N ASN A 199 20.89 -4.73 7.89
CA ASN A 199 21.89 -4.38 8.92
C ASN A 199 23.33 -4.38 8.40
N THR A 200 23.56 -3.81 7.22
CA THR A 200 24.93 -3.60 6.71
C THR A 200 25.61 -2.44 7.43
N THR A 201 26.93 -2.46 7.50
CA THR A 201 27.69 -1.33 8.05
C THR A 201 27.41 -0.05 7.27
N ARG A 202 27.63 1.09 7.91
CA ARG A 202 27.43 2.40 7.27
C ARG A 202 28.26 2.57 6.02
N ASP A 203 29.49 2.07 5.99
CA ASP A 203 30.38 2.18 4.86
C ASP A 203 29.89 1.35 3.65
N VAL A 204 29.32 0.18 3.88
CA VAL A 204 28.69 -0.63 2.83
C VAL A 204 27.45 0.10 2.29
N ARG A 205 26.58 0.65 3.15
CA ARG A 205 25.41 1.45 2.70
C ARG A 205 25.86 2.66 1.88
N LYS A 206 26.93 3.34 2.30
CA LYS A 206 27.50 4.46 1.55
C LYS A 206 28.00 4.02 0.17
N GLN A 207 28.72 2.90 0.07
CA GLN A 207 29.17 2.37 -1.22
C GLN A 207 28.00 2.06 -2.15
N ILE A 208 26.93 1.43 -1.61
CA ILE A 208 25.72 1.13 -2.37
C ILE A 208 25.07 2.43 -2.87
N TYR A 209 24.89 3.41 -1.99
CA TYR A 209 24.26 4.68 -2.32
C TYR A 209 25.05 5.47 -3.35
N ASP A 210 26.34 5.61 -3.17
CA ASP A 210 27.23 6.33 -4.10
C ASP A 210 27.28 5.61 -5.47
N GLY A 211 27.33 4.27 -5.46
CA GLY A 211 27.25 3.47 -6.66
C GLY A 211 25.93 3.66 -7.41
N LEU A 212 24.80 3.57 -6.70
CA LEU A 212 23.47 3.82 -7.27
C LEU A 212 23.38 5.21 -7.88
N ASN A 213 23.81 6.25 -7.15
CA ASN A 213 23.76 7.62 -7.65
C ASN A 213 24.57 7.81 -8.92
N ARG A 214 25.74 7.17 -9.04
CA ARG A 214 26.58 7.23 -10.23
C ARG A 214 25.91 6.56 -11.43
N GLU A 215 25.41 5.33 -11.26
CA GLU A 215 24.73 4.60 -12.34
C GLU A 215 23.44 5.30 -12.78
N LEU A 216 22.62 5.73 -11.82
CA LEU A 216 21.38 6.46 -12.09
C LEU A 216 21.61 7.82 -12.75
N ALA A 217 22.72 8.49 -12.46
CA ALA A 217 23.06 9.75 -13.13
C ALA A 217 23.24 9.58 -14.65
N GLY A 218 23.81 8.45 -15.08
CA GLY A 218 23.95 8.09 -16.50
C GLY A 218 22.64 7.80 -17.22
N LEU A 219 21.59 7.39 -16.47
CA LEU A 219 20.27 7.02 -16.99
C LEU A 219 19.20 8.07 -16.71
N SER A 220 19.56 9.20 -16.10
CA SER A 220 18.61 10.19 -15.57
C SER A 220 17.69 10.78 -16.65
N ASN A 221 18.17 10.98 -17.88
CA ASN A 221 17.35 11.47 -18.98
C ASN A 221 16.25 10.44 -19.36
N GLN A 222 16.59 9.14 -19.42
CA GLN A 222 15.63 8.09 -19.74
C GLN A 222 14.54 7.98 -18.68
N PHE A 223 14.90 8.05 -17.39
CA PHE A 223 13.92 8.11 -16.32
C PHE A 223 13.06 9.38 -16.40
N ALA A 224 13.65 10.53 -16.72
CA ALA A 224 12.93 11.79 -16.90
C ALA A 224 11.92 11.72 -18.05
N ASP A 225 12.30 11.11 -19.18
CA ASP A 225 11.42 10.93 -20.34
C ASP A 225 10.22 10.07 -19.98
N VAL A 226 10.44 8.91 -19.34
CA VAL A 226 9.33 8.02 -18.91
C VAL A 226 8.39 8.76 -17.96
N LEU A 227 8.91 9.49 -16.97
CA LEU A 227 8.10 10.24 -16.01
C LEU A 227 7.33 11.38 -16.68
N ASN A 228 7.97 12.14 -17.56
CA ASN A 228 7.33 13.20 -18.35
C ASN A 228 6.20 12.67 -19.23
N PHE A 229 6.41 11.54 -19.92
CA PHE A 229 5.39 10.95 -20.79
C PHE A 229 4.24 10.41 -19.96
N LEU A 230 4.53 9.69 -18.88
CA LEU A 230 3.50 9.16 -17.97
C LEU A 230 2.59 10.28 -17.46
N GLN A 231 3.17 11.32 -16.89
CA GLN A 231 2.40 12.43 -16.31
C GLN A 231 1.74 13.29 -17.39
N GLY A 232 2.37 13.45 -18.56
CA GLY A 232 1.78 14.17 -19.68
C GLY A 232 0.55 13.48 -20.25
N ILE A 233 0.59 12.16 -20.45
CA ILE A 233 -0.57 11.39 -20.92
C ILE A 233 -1.69 11.43 -19.86
N ARG A 234 -1.33 11.34 -18.58
CA ARG A 234 -2.29 11.42 -17.47
C ARG A 234 -3.01 12.76 -17.46
N LEU A 235 -2.28 13.87 -17.62
CA LEU A 235 -2.87 15.21 -17.73
C LEU A 235 -3.84 15.32 -18.91
N LEU A 236 -3.48 14.80 -20.09
CA LEU A 236 -4.35 14.80 -21.25
C LEU A 236 -5.65 14.03 -21.00
N TYR A 237 -5.57 12.87 -20.36
CA TYR A 237 -6.77 12.09 -20.03
C TYR A 237 -7.69 12.84 -19.07
N TRP A 238 -7.13 13.47 -18.04
CA TRP A 238 -7.89 14.22 -17.07
C TRP A 238 -8.51 15.49 -17.66
N GLU A 239 -7.78 16.20 -18.50
CA GLU A 239 -8.29 17.35 -19.21
C GLU A 239 -9.53 17.00 -20.06
N GLN A 240 -9.47 15.88 -20.81
CA GLN A 240 -10.60 15.41 -21.59
C GLN A 240 -11.83 15.05 -20.72
N GLY A 241 -11.63 14.49 -19.55
CA GLY A 241 -12.70 14.15 -18.61
C GLY A 241 -13.08 15.29 -17.65
N GLY A 242 -12.51 16.50 -17.82
CA GLY A 242 -12.76 17.64 -16.91
C GLY A 242 -12.39 17.35 -15.46
N ALA A 243 -11.35 16.53 -15.24
CA ALA A 243 -10.90 16.18 -13.91
C ALA A 243 -9.89 17.20 -13.37
N ASP A 244 -10.05 17.56 -12.10
CA ASP A 244 -9.09 18.36 -11.36
C ASP A 244 -8.01 17.45 -10.76
N PHE A 245 -6.80 17.51 -11.31
CA PHE A 245 -5.70 16.64 -10.85
C PHE A 245 -5.32 16.85 -9.37
N HIS A 246 -5.64 18.00 -8.78
CA HIS A 246 -5.44 18.24 -7.35
C HIS A 246 -6.37 17.38 -6.49
N LYS A 247 -7.54 16.99 -7.01
CA LYS A 247 -8.52 16.14 -6.31
C LYS A 247 -8.33 14.65 -6.56
N MET A 248 -7.70 14.28 -7.68
CA MET A 248 -7.53 12.88 -8.08
C MET A 248 -6.94 11.95 -7.01
N PRO A 249 -5.91 12.34 -6.24
CA PRO A 249 -5.35 11.48 -5.19
C PRO A 249 -6.38 11.12 -4.10
N PHE A 250 -7.29 12.06 -3.82
CA PHE A 250 -8.28 11.93 -2.75
C PHE A 250 -9.51 11.17 -3.21
N GLU A 251 -9.94 11.39 -4.47
CA GLU A 251 -10.97 10.56 -5.10
C GLU A 251 -10.57 9.08 -5.11
N HIS A 252 -9.33 8.76 -5.50
CA HIS A 252 -8.80 7.40 -5.46
C HIS A 252 -8.65 6.83 -4.03
N ALA A 253 -8.37 7.70 -3.06
CA ALA A 253 -8.24 7.30 -1.66
C ALA A 253 -9.59 7.27 -0.94
N ASN A 254 -10.67 7.68 -1.59
CA ASN A 254 -12.03 7.75 -1.05
C ASN A 254 -12.11 8.57 0.26
N VAL A 255 -11.56 9.78 0.21
CA VAL A 255 -11.49 10.75 1.31
C VAL A 255 -11.62 12.18 0.79
N SER A 256 -12.12 13.09 1.61
CA SER A 256 -12.21 14.50 1.26
C SER A 256 -10.82 15.16 1.12
N PRO A 257 -10.61 16.04 0.13
CA PRO A 257 -9.39 16.85 0.06
C PRO A 257 -9.17 17.71 1.32
N GLU A 258 -10.25 18.17 1.95
CA GLU A 258 -10.25 18.99 3.16
C GLU A 258 -9.63 18.26 4.35
N ALA A 259 -9.85 16.96 4.49
CA ALA A 259 -9.25 16.12 5.53
C ALA A 259 -7.72 16.03 5.35
N TRP A 260 -7.24 15.87 4.10
CA TRP A 260 -5.81 15.92 3.81
C TRP A 260 -5.21 17.28 4.13
N GLU A 261 -5.86 18.37 3.72
CA GLU A 261 -5.35 19.72 3.97
C GLU A 261 -5.32 20.04 5.48
N ALA A 262 -6.30 19.58 6.26
CA ALA A 262 -6.29 19.71 7.71
C ALA A 262 -5.07 18.99 8.32
N MET A 263 -4.83 17.73 7.95
CA MET A 263 -3.65 16.99 8.38
C MET A 263 -2.36 17.70 7.97
N ARG A 264 -2.25 18.11 6.71
CA ARG A 264 -1.05 18.75 6.16
C ARG A 264 -0.71 20.06 6.88
N ARG A 265 -1.74 20.90 7.19
CA ARG A 265 -1.54 22.14 7.97
C ARG A 265 -0.98 21.84 9.36
N VAL A 266 -1.53 20.83 10.05
CA VAL A 266 -1.02 20.42 11.38
C VAL A 266 0.42 19.94 11.28
N MET A 267 0.73 19.06 10.34
CA MET A 267 2.08 18.53 10.17
C MET A 267 3.10 19.64 9.84
N LEU A 268 2.76 20.59 8.97
CA LEU A 268 3.64 21.71 8.63
C LEU A 268 3.85 22.67 9.81
N ARG A 269 2.80 22.96 10.58
CA ARG A 269 2.90 23.82 11.77
C ARG A 269 3.79 23.19 12.83
N ARG A 270 3.79 21.85 12.94
CA ARG A 270 4.53 21.09 13.95
C ARG A 270 5.71 20.29 13.37
N VAL A 271 6.19 20.67 12.17
CA VAL A 271 7.24 19.91 11.49
C VAL A 271 8.53 19.82 12.29
N ASP A 272 8.85 20.85 13.08
CA ASP A 272 10.07 20.85 13.90
C ASP A 272 10.03 19.83 15.05
N GLU A 273 8.85 19.54 15.62
CA GLU A 273 8.68 18.47 16.59
C GLU A 273 8.91 17.08 15.94
N ILE A 274 8.41 16.91 14.70
CA ILE A 274 8.64 15.68 13.93
C ILE A 274 10.13 15.53 13.60
N ARG A 275 10.78 16.62 13.20
CA ARG A 275 12.23 16.67 12.93
C ARG A 275 13.06 16.37 14.16
N GLU A 276 12.68 16.92 15.34
CA GLU A 276 13.35 16.64 16.61
C GLU A 276 13.34 15.14 16.92
N MET A 277 12.19 14.48 16.72
CA MET A 277 12.09 13.03 16.89
C MET A 277 13.06 12.27 15.97
N VAL A 278 13.12 12.64 14.69
CA VAL A 278 14.03 12.00 13.73
C VAL A 278 15.49 12.30 14.08
N SER A 279 15.78 13.49 14.63
CA SER A 279 17.11 13.92 15.06
C SER A 279 17.69 13.05 16.17
N LYS A 280 16.87 12.35 16.95
CA LYS A 280 17.36 11.37 17.94
C LYS A 280 18.14 10.22 17.29
N ARG A 281 17.72 9.78 16.08
CA ARG A 281 18.53 8.87 15.27
C ARG A 281 19.77 9.55 14.68
N ALA A 282 19.64 10.81 14.25
CA ALA A 282 20.75 11.57 13.68
C ALA A 282 21.92 11.71 14.67
N ALA A 283 21.62 11.87 15.98
CA ALA A 283 22.61 11.96 17.05
C ALA A 283 23.55 10.74 17.12
N TYR A 284 23.07 9.54 16.74
CA TYR A 284 23.90 8.34 16.68
C TYR A 284 25.09 8.49 15.72
N TYR A 285 24.91 9.24 14.64
CA TYR A 285 25.97 9.43 13.63
C TYR A 285 26.97 10.53 14.00
N GLY A 286 26.76 11.23 15.11
CA GLY A 286 27.65 12.27 15.64
C GLY A 286 27.91 13.40 14.65
N PRO A 287 29.15 13.96 14.60
CA PRO A 287 29.50 15.09 13.72
C PRO A 287 29.32 14.78 12.22
N ARG A 288 29.31 13.51 11.84
CA ARG A 288 29.09 13.10 10.44
C ARG A 288 27.64 13.29 9.97
N GLY A 289 26.70 13.51 10.92
CA GLY A 289 25.28 13.65 10.66
C GLY A 289 24.63 12.43 9.98
N MET A 290 23.32 12.47 9.88
CA MET A 290 22.53 11.47 9.15
C MET A 290 22.46 11.85 7.67
N LYS A 291 22.70 10.88 6.81
CA LYS A 291 22.64 11.00 5.33
C LYS A 291 21.43 10.23 4.77
N PRO A 292 21.00 10.46 3.53
CA PRO A 292 19.88 9.75 2.93
C PRO A 292 20.00 8.21 3.02
N PHE A 293 21.19 7.67 2.86
CA PHE A 293 21.43 6.22 2.98
C PHE A 293 21.34 5.67 4.41
N ASP A 294 21.25 6.54 5.42
CA ASP A 294 21.02 6.15 6.82
C ASP A 294 19.52 6.09 7.17
N LEU A 295 18.66 6.73 6.36
CA LEU A 295 17.20 6.74 6.60
C LEU A 295 16.59 5.33 6.67
N PRO A 296 16.85 4.43 5.73
CA PRO A 296 16.29 3.08 5.76
C PRO A 296 17.01 2.13 6.72
N ALA A 297 18.13 2.54 7.32
CA ALA A 297 18.99 1.66 8.11
C ALA A 297 18.29 1.08 9.34
N GLY A 298 18.45 -0.22 9.57
CA GLY A 298 18.07 -0.90 10.79
C GLY A 298 18.87 -0.44 12.01
N TYR A 299 18.54 -0.96 13.19
CA TYR A 299 19.24 -0.63 14.45
C TYR A 299 20.69 -1.13 14.40
N PRO A 300 21.69 -0.27 14.62
CA PRO A 300 23.09 -0.60 14.36
C PRO A 300 23.67 -1.68 15.28
N GLU A 301 23.21 -1.72 16.53
CA GLU A 301 23.67 -2.69 17.54
C GLU A 301 22.82 -3.97 17.56
N GLY A 302 21.84 -4.05 16.68
CA GLY A 302 20.83 -5.13 16.65
C GLY A 302 21.35 -6.48 16.14
N ALA A 303 22.60 -6.59 15.75
CA ALA A 303 23.20 -7.85 15.27
C ALA A 303 23.07 -9.01 16.26
N ASN A 304 22.87 -8.74 17.55
CA ASN A 304 22.72 -9.74 18.62
C ASN A 304 21.26 -10.05 18.99
N GLN A 305 20.28 -9.31 18.50
CA GLN A 305 18.85 -9.56 18.79
C GLN A 305 18.17 -10.15 17.56
N ARG A 306 18.54 -11.38 17.21
CA ARG A 306 17.84 -12.14 16.19
C ARG A 306 16.47 -12.54 16.73
N ILE A 307 15.43 -12.20 15.99
CA ILE A 307 14.08 -12.69 16.21
C ILE A 307 13.76 -13.73 15.15
N THR A 308 13.36 -14.92 15.56
CA THR A 308 12.95 -15.97 14.62
C THR A 308 11.56 -15.67 14.04
N SER A 309 11.24 -16.26 12.90
CA SER A 309 9.91 -16.18 12.30
C SER A 309 8.80 -16.59 13.27
N ILE A 310 9.03 -17.64 14.07
CA ILE A 310 8.10 -18.11 15.09
C ILE A 310 7.91 -17.05 16.20
N GLN A 311 9.00 -16.42 16.66
CA GLN A 311 8.91 -15.35 17.65
C GLN A 311 8.20 -14.13 17.11
N ALA A 312 8.43 -13.77 15.83
CA ALA A 312 7.74 -12.65 15.17
C ALA A 312 6.23 -12.90 15.02
N LEU A 313 5.83 -14.12 14.63
CA LEU A 313 4.42 -14.52 14.58
C LEU A 313 3.79 -14.52 15.98
N ASN A 314 4.49 -15.03 16.98
CA ASN A 314 4.02 -14.98 18.37
C ASN A 314 3.88 -13.55 18.87
N LEU A 315 4.83 -12.65 18.53
CA LEU A 315 4.76 -11.24 18.88
C LEU A 315 3.52 -10.58 18.27
N ALA A 316 3.24 -10.85 16.99
CA ALA A 316 2.03 -10.36 16.33
C ALA A 316 0.75 -10.92 16.99
N MET A 317 0.72 -12.21 17.32
CA MET A 317 -0.42 -12.82 18.03
C MET A 317 -0.60 -12.25 19.44
N MET A 318 0.47 -11.97 20.17
CA MET A 318 0.39 -11.38 21.52
C MET A 318 -0.14 -9.94 21.47
N SER A 319 0.00 -9.22 20.36
CA SER A 319 -0.59 -7.90 20.19
C SER A 319 -2.13 -7.94 20.13
N SER A 320 -2.75 -9.13 19.96
CA SER A 320 -4.20 -9.33 19.99
C SER A 320 -4.87 -8.92 21.30
N GLN A 321 -4.10 -8.83 22.39
CA GLN A 321 -4.62 -8.30 23.66
C GLN A 321 -5.23 -6.90 23.53
N PHE A 322 -4.91 -6.17 22.47
CA PHE A 322 -5.45 -4.84 22.19
C PHE A 322 -6.70 -4.87 21.30
N VAL A 323 -6.82 -5.90 20.45
CA VAL A 323 -7.87 -5.99 19.41
C VAL A 323 -8.77 -7.23 19.53
N GLY A 324 -8.63 -8.00 20.61
CA GLY A 324 -9.39 -9.22 20.82
C GLY A 324 -8.75 -10.46 20.20
N ASP A 325 -9.30 -11.64 20.57
CA ASP A 325 -8.74 -12.93 20.18
C ASP A 325 -8.91 -13.25 18.68
N ALA A 326 -9.84 -12.60 18.00
CA ALA A 326 -10.11 -12.82 16.57
C ALA A 326 -8.86 -12.59 15.69
N PHE A 327 -8.09 -11.55 15.97
CA PHE A 327 -6.83 -11.31 15.25
C PHE A 327 -5.82 -12.46 15.47
N SER A 328 -5.67 -12.95 16.71
CA SER A 328 -4.80 -14.11 17.00
C SER A 328 -5.27 -15.38 16.29
N GLN A 329 -6.60 -15.59 16.22
CA GLN A 329 -7.18 -16.72 15.49
C GLN A 329 -6.94 -16.60 13.99
N PHE A 330 -7.09 -15.40 13.42
CA PHE A 330 -6.75 -15.13 12.02
C PHE A 330 -5.29 -15.50 11.71
N VAL A 331 -4.33 -15.01 12.51
CA VAL A 331 -2.90 -15.32 12.29
C VAL A 331 -2.63 -16.83 12.39
N LYS A 332 -3.23 -17.50 13.37
CA LYS A 332 -3.12 -18.97 13.50
C LYS A 332 -3.72 -19.69 12.29
N GLY A 333 -4.88 -19.26 11.82
CA GLY A 333 -5.52 -19.77 10.60
C GLY A 333 -4.60 -19.63 9.40
N LEU A 334 -4.05 -18.44 9.15
CA LEU A 334 -3.10 -18.21 8.05
C LEU A 334 -1.89 -19.16 8.09
N VAL A 335 -1.32 -19.40 9.29
CA VAL A 335 -0.19 -20.33 9.42
C VAL A 335 -0.62 -21.78 9.13
N ASN A 336 -1.77 -22.21 9.67
CA ASN A 336 -2.27 -23.58 9.51
C ASN A 336 -2.65 -23.88 8.06
N ASP A 337 -3.26 -22.91 7.37
CA ASP A 337 -3.75 -23.05 6.00
C ASP A 337 -2.66 -22.77 4.96
N GLY A 338 -1.43 -22.48 5.41
CA GLY A 338 -0.33 -22.09 4.50
C GLY A 338 -0.64 -20.82 3.76
N GLY A 339 -1.11 -19.80 4.48
CA GLY A 339 -1.47 -18.48 3.94
C GLY A 339 -0.35 -17.45 4.01
N ILE A 340 0.81 -17.79 4.58
CA ILE A 340 1.94 -16.86 4.78
C ILE A 340 3.19 -17.38 4.06
N GLU A 341 3.87 -16.51 3.31
CA GLU A 341 5.20 -16.76 2.73
C GLU A 341 6.24 -15.92 3.46
N MET A 342 7.21 -16.60 4.10
CA MET A 342 8.29 -15.94 4.85
C MET A 342 9.69 -16.31 4.36
N ARG A 343 9.82 -17.15 3.36
CA ARG A 343 11.12 -17.58 2.81
C ARG A 343 11.77 -16.47 2.01
N THR A 344 13.09 -16.47 2.01
CA THR A 344 13.94 -15.56 1.24
C THR A 344 14.86 -16.32 0.31
N SER A 345 15.07 -15.84 -0.90
CA SER A 345 16.11 -16.29 -1.82
C SER A 345 16.42 -15.20 -2.82
N SER A 346 17.47 -15.38 -3.63
CA SER A 346 17.85 -14.43 -4.68
C SER A 346 16.83 -14.31 -5.82
N SER A 347 16.00 -15.34 -6.02
CA SER A 347 14.94 -15.36 -7.04
C SER A 347 13.58 -14.91 -6.52
N ARG A 348 13.41 -14.76 -5.21
CA ARG A 348 12.14 -14.32 -4.60
C ARG A 348 12.06 -12.80 -4.49
N THR A 349 10.83 -12.31 -4.45
CA THR A 349 10.61 -10.88 -4.18
C THR A 349 11.19 -10.47 -2.83
N GLY A 350 11.71 -9.25 -2.76
CA GLY A 350 12.06 -8.58 -1.50
C GLY A 350 10.90 -7.77 -0.90
N ASP A 351 9.76 -7.69 -1.60
CA ASP A 351 8.62 -6.89 -1.18
C ASP A 351 7.66 -7.68 -0.29
N ALA A 352 7.12 -6.99 0.73
CA ALA A 352 6.06 -7.52 1.56
C ALA A 352 4.70 -6.95 1.12
N PHE A 353 3.69 -7.82 0.98
CA PHE A 353 2.35 -7.42 0.57
C PHE A 353 1.28 -8.42 1.01
N THR A 354 0.03 -8.00 0.93
CA THR A 354 -1.14 -8.85 1.13
C THR A 354 -1.96 -8.93 -0.14
N VAL A 355 -2.66 -10.03 -0.34
CA VAL A 355 -3.69 -10.17 -1.37
C VAL A 355 -4.91 -10.89 -0.80
N THR A 356 -6.08 -10.47 -1.24
CA THR A 356 -7.34 -11.19 -1.02
C THR A 356 -7.71 -11.91 -2.31
N MET A 357 -7.95 -13.20 -2.23
CA MET A 357 -8.42 -14.04 -3.33
C MET A 357 -9.91 -14.30 -3.11
N GLY A 358 -10.74 -13.37 -3.60
CA GLY A 358 -12.16 -13.33 -3.28
C GLY A 358 -12.94 -14.58 -3.72
N ALA A 359 -12.64 -15.11 -4.91
CA ALA A 359 -13.29 -16.32 -5.38
C ALA A 359 -13.03 -17.55 -4.49
N PHE A 360 -12.04 -17.48 -3.59
CA PHE A 360 -11.71 -18.53 -2.61
C PHE A 360 -11.92 -18.09 -1.16
N ASN A 361 -12.43 -16.89 -0.92
CA ASN A 361 -12.62 -16.29 0.42
C ASN A 361 -11.35 -16.40 1.30
N THR A 362 -10.17 -16.19 0.70
CA THR A 362 -8.89 -16.35 1.40
C THR A 362 -8.01 -15.10 1.28
N VAL A 363 -7.19 -14.91 2.32
CA VAL A 363 -6.13 -13.90 2.33
C VAL A 363 -4.77 -14.61 2.27
N ARG A 364 -3.81 -13.98 1.60
CA ARG A 364 -2.41 -14.44 1.57
C ARG A 364 -1.48 -13.28 1.92
N VAL A 365 -0.46 -13.58 2.72
CA VAL A 365 0.54 -12.62 3.19
C VAL A 365 1.92 -13.06 2.71
N VAL A 366 2.60 -12.18 1.99
CA VAL A 366 4.00 -12.37 1.60
C VAL A 366 4.84 -11.40 2.42
N CYS A 367 5.78 -11.91 3.20
CA CYS A 367 6.69 -11.11 4.01
C CYS A 367 8.05 -11.81 4.11
N PRO A 368 8.98 -11.57 3.16
CA PRO A 368 10.34 -12.11 3.23
C PRO A 368 10.99 -11.75 4.56
N PHE A 369 11.44 -12.76 5.31
CA PHE A 369 11.81 -12.58 6.71
C PHE A 369 13.31 -12.76 6.93
N ALA A 370 13.98 -11.66 7.35
CA ALA A 370 15.43 -11.61 7.53
C ALA A 370 15.91 -11.99 8.95
N ASN A 371 15.04 -12.49 9.80
CA ASN A 371 15.31 -12.80 11.23
C ASN A 371 15.74 -11.57 12.05
N ASP A 372 15.18 -10.43 11.75
CA ASP A 372 15.41 -9.17 12.45
C ASP A 372 14.10 -8.49 12.88
N MET A 373 14.21 -7.49 13.73
CA MET A 373 13.05 -6.75 14.24
C MET A 373 12.38 -5.93 13.14
N ASP A 374 13.12 -5.47 12.14
CA ASP A 374 12.56 -4.67 11.04
C ASP A 374 11.56 -5.50 10.24
N THR A 375 11.93 -6.72 9.88
CA THR A 375 11.03 -7.62 9.17
C THR A 375 9.90 -8.16 10.05
N ALA A 376 10.11 -8.25 11.38
CA ALA A 376 9.02 -8.57 12.31
C ALA A 376 7.96 -7.46 12.38
N MET A 377 8.37 -6.19 12.36
CA MET A 377 7.44 -5.05 12.29
C MET A 377 6.71 -5.00 10.95
N ILE A 378 7.40 -5.25 9.84
CA ILE A 378 6.78 -5.37 8.51
C ILE A 378 5.75 -6.51 8.50
N LEU A 379 6.07 -7.66 9.10
CA LEU A 379 5.13 -8.78 9.22
C LEU A 379 3.88 -8.36 9.99
N ALA A 380 4.03 -7.72 11.14
CA ALA A 380 2.89 -7.23 11.92
C ALA A 380 2.03 -6.24 11.13
N ASN A 381 2.66 -5.34 10.36
CA ASN A 381 1.98 -4.42 9.44
C ASN A 381 1.17 -5.19 8.39
N LYS A 382 1.77 -6.15 7.71
CA LYS A 382 1.07 -6.93 6.67
C LYS A 382 -0.01 -7.85 7.23
N LEU A 383 0.15 -8.36 8.43
CA LEU A 383 -0.92 -9.08 9.12
C LEU A 383 -2.10 -8.16 9.45
N GLY A 384 -1.86 -6.90 9.83
CA GLY A 384 -2.91 -5.90 10.03
C GLY A 384 -3.68 -5.59 8.74
N GLU A 385 -2.98 -5.34 7.62
CA GLU A 385 -3.62 -5.18 6.31
C GLU A 385 -4.42 -6.46 5.92
N GLY A 386 -3.85 -7.63 6.15
CA GLY A 386 -4.49 -8.92 5.87
C GLY A 386 -5.74 -9.16 6.73
N TYR A 387 -5.76 -8.64 7.95
CA TYR A 387 -6.91 -8.76 8.84
C TYR A 387 -8.15 -8.03 8.30
N VAL A 388 -7.94 -6.86 7.69
CA VAL A 388 -9.03 -6.16 6.96
C VAL A 388 -9.62 -7.06 5.88
N GLY A 389 -8.77 -7.64 5.04
CA GLY A 389 -9.21 -8.59 4.01
C GLY A 389 -9.91 -9.83 4.58
N HIS A 390 -9.48 -10.30 5.76
CA HIS A 390 -10.12 -11.43 6.44
C HIS A 390 -11.51 -11.10 6.97
N ILE A 391 -11.71 -9.92 7.53
CA ILE A 391 -13.04 -9.47 8.00
C ILE A 391 -14.01 -9.36 6.82
N LEU A 392 -13.54 -8.90 5.68
CA LEU A 392 -14.37 -8.64 4.50
C LEU A 392 -14.48 -9.84 3.54
N LYS A 393 -13.75 -10.93 3.75
CA LYS A 393 -13.59 -12.03 2.76
C LYS A 393 -14.89 -12.66 2.27
N ASP A 394 -15.91 -12.69 3.13
CA ASP A 394 -17.22 -13.31 2.84
C ASP A 394 -18.23 -12.31 2.25
N LYS A 395 -17.85 -11.01 2.14
CA LYS A 395 -18.68 -9.99 1.51
C LYS A 395 -18.57 -10.04 -0.02
N PRO A 396 -19.59 -9.61 -0.76
CA PRO A 396 -19.51 -9.43 -2.20
C PRO A 396 -18.39 -8.49 -2.62
N ARG A 397 -17.93 -8.59 -3.86
CA ARG A 397 -16.74 -7.88 -4.36
C ARG A 397 -16.79 -6.36 -4.14
N PHE A 398 -17.89 -5.73 -4.45
CA PHE A 398 -18.02 -4.27 -4.31
C PHE A 398 -18.06 -3.77 -2.87
N GLU A 399 -18.36 -4.63 -1.90
CA GLU A 399 -18.32 -4.32 -0.48
C GLU A 399 -16.94 -4.61 0.16
N ARG A 400 -15.98 -5.12 -0.63
CA ARG A 400 -14.59 -5.42 -0.20
C ARG A 400 -13.57 -4.39 -0.71
N GLU A 401 -14.01 -3.34 -1.39
CA GLU A 401 -13.14 -2.30 -1.92
C GLU A 401 -12.80 -1.27 -0.85
N VAL A 402 -11.65 -1.46 -0.21
CA VAL A 402 -11.24 -0.67 0.94
C VAL A 402 -10.23 0.41 0.54
N SER A 403 -10.40 1.62 1.06
CA SER A 403 -9.45 2.71 0.90
C SER A 403 -8.03 2.32 1.35
N THR A 404 -7.02 2.78 0.61
CA THR A 404 -5.60 2.67 1.00
C THR A 404 -5.34 3.28 2.38
N ILE A 405 -6.11 4.29 2.80
CA ILE A 405 -6.00 4.91 4.12
C ILE A 405 -6.33 3.88 5.22
N VAL A 406 -7.41 3.15 5.06
CA VAL A 406 -7.84 2.13 6.04
C VAL A 406 -6.85 0.96 6.10
N LEU A 407 -6.36 0.51 4.96
CA LEU A 407 -5.33 -0.55 4.92
C LEU A 407 -4.04 -0.09 5.59
N ALA A 408 -3.57 1.12 5.28
CA ALA A 408 -2.37 1.68 5.90
C ALA A 408 -2.55 1.92 7.41
N MET A 409 -3.72 2.37 7.83
CA MET A 409 -4.09 2.54 9.24
C MET A 409 -4.06 1.21 9.99
N ALA A 410 -4.72 0.18 9.48
CA ALA A 410 -4.74 -1.13 10.11
C ALA A 410 -3.33 -1.73 10.20
N GLY A 411 -2.56 -1.67 9.11
CA GLY A 411 -1.18 -2.13 9.10
C GLY A 411 -0.30 -1.40 10.14
N ALA A 412 -0.32 -0.07 10.16
CA ALA A 412 0.47 0.74 11.08
C ALA A 412 0.02 0.58 12.54
N PHE A 413 -1.27 0.37 12.78
CA PHE A 413 -1.81 0.10 14.12
C PHE A 413 -1.25 -1.22 14.67
N HIS A 414 -1.35 -2.32 13.92
CA HIS A 414 -0.83 -3.62 14.35
C HIS A 414 0.70 -3.62 14.49
N GLU A 415 1.43 -2.91 13.62
CA GLU A 415 2.87 -2.68 13.78
C GLU A 415 3.19 -1.97 15.09
N THR A 416 2.46 -0.91 15.42
CA THR A 416 2.64 -0.14 16.66
C THR A 416 2.32 -0.98 17.89
N MET A 417 1.27 -1.80 17.84
CA MET A 417 0.93 -2.71 18.95
C MET A 417 1.97 -3.82 19.13
N ALA A 418 2.52 -4.36 18.05
CA ALA A 418 3.61 -5.35 18.11
C ALA A 418 4.88 -4.72 18.70
N ARG A 419 5.25 -3.49 18.30
CA ARG A 419 6.38 -2.75 18.84
C ARG A 419 6.23 -2.47 20.35
N ARG A 420 5.05 -2.08 20.80
CA ARG A 420 4.70 -1.91 22.22
C ARG A 420 4.77 -3.23 23.00
N THR A 421 4.28 -4.32 22.41
CA THR A 421 4.37 -5.65 23.02
C THR A 421 5.82 -6.08 23.19
N TRP A 422 6.65 -5.83 22.17
CA TRP A 422 8.09 -6.11 22.26
C TRP A 422 8.77 -5.32 23.37
N TRP A 423 8.49 -4.02 23.46
CA TRP A 423 9.04 -3.18 24.56
C TRP A 423 8.63 -3.73 25.94
N ARG A 424 7.35 -4.11 26.09
CA ARG A 424 6.86 -4.66 27.36
C ARG A 424 7.55 -5.97 27.76
N LEU A 425 7.86 -6.82 26.78
CA LEU A 425 8.53 -8.10 27.03
C LEU A 425 10.02 -7.91 27.32
N GLY A 426 10.69 -7.02 26.63
CA GLY A 426 12.14 -6.79 26.71
C GLY A 426 12.55 -5.69 27.69
N GLY A 427 11.61 -4.87 28.17
CA GLY A 427 11.87 -3.77 29.10
C GLY A 427 12.97 -2.83 28.62
N LYS A 428 13.82 -2.39 29.53
CA LYS A 428 14.93 -1.46 29.23
C LYS A 428 15.91 -1.96 28.18
N GLN A 429 16.03 -3.27 27.99
CA GLN A 429 16.94 -3.82 26.96
C GLN A 429 16.38 -3.64 25.54
N ALA A 430 15.06 -3.65 25.37
CA ALA A 430 14.42 -3.44 24.09
C ALA A 430 14.27 -1.96 23.71
N GLU A 431 14.33 -1.06 24.71
CA GLU A 431 14.04 0.37 24.56
C GLU A 431 14.82 1.06 23.43
N PRO A 432 16.16 0.94 23.30
CA PRO A 432 16.89 1.63 22.24
C PRO A 432 16.45 1.20 20.83
N MET A 433 16.17 -0.09 20.65
CA MET A 433 15.71 -0.62 19.37
C MET A 433 14.26 -0.19 19.07
N VAL A 434 13.39 -0.21 20.07
CA VAL A 434 11.99 0.25 19.93
C VAL A 434 11.95 1.72 19.56
N LEU A 435 12.77 2.55 20.21
CA LEU A 435 12.92 3.97 19.90
C LEU A 435 13.45 4.18 18.47
N TRP A 436 14.48 3.45 18.08
CA TRP A 436 15.06 3.51 16.74
C TRP A 436 14.00 3.19 15.66
N GLN A 437 13.25 2.09 15.86
CA GLN A 437 12.17 1.68 14.99
C GLN A 437 11.05 2.73 14.91
N GLY A 438 10.65 3.28 16.04
CA GLY A 438 9.66 4.34 16.10
C GLY A 438 10.09 5.60 15.34
N CYS A 439 11.31 6.10 15.58
CA CYS A 439 11.86 7.26 14.86
C CYS A 439 11.99 6.98 13.35
N ARG A 440 12.37 5.76 12.95
CA ARG A 440 12.42 5.37 11.54
C ARG A 440 11.03 5.35 10.91
N SER A 441 10.03 4.79 11.61
CA SER A 441 8.64 4.74 11.16
C SER A 441 8.08 6.16 10.96
N VAL A 442 8.29 7.07 11.92
CA VAL A 442 7.91 8.49 11.81
C VAL A 442 8.60 9.16 10.63
N SER A 443 9.92 9.02 10.51
CA SER A 443 10.68 9.58 9.38
C SER A 443 10.14 9.08 8.03
N SER A 444 9.87 7.80 7.92
CA SER A 444 9.37 7.19 6.68
C SER A 444 7.95 7.63 6.34
N ASN A 445 7.03 7.61 7.32
CA ASN A 445 5.61 7.80 7.05
C ASN A 445 5.14 9.26 7.14
N LEU A 446 5.81 10.12 7.90
CA LEU A 446 5.44 11.53 7.97
C LEU A 446 6.33 12.43 7.12
N LEU A 447 7.65 12.29 7.18
CA LEU A 447 8.54 13.17 6.41
C LEU A 447 8.75 12.67 4.99
N ASN A 448 9.16 11.41 4.79
CA ASN A 448 9.49 10.91 3.46
C ASN A 448 8.27 10.80 2.54
N LEU A 449 7.11 10.32 3.03
CA LEU A 449 5.89 10.30 2.23
C LEU A 449 5.43 11.72 1.86
N SER A 450 5.60 12.70 2.75
CA SER A 450 5.26 14.10 2.46
C SER A 450 6.20 14.74 1.44
N VAL A 451 7.52 14.42 1.47
CA VAL A 451 8.46 14.81 0.40
C VAL A 451 7.98 14.28 -0.95
N ARG A 452 7.58 13.02 -0.99
CA ARG A 452 7.10 12.39 -2.23
C ARG A 452 5.80 13.01 -2.72
N ALA A 453 4.86 13.29 -1.82
CA ALA A 453 3.59 13.94 -2.15
C ALA A 453 3.82 15.35 -2.73
N ASP A 454 4.62 16.17 -2.06
CA ASP A 454 4.95 17.52 -2.53
C ASP A 454 5.73 17.49 -3.86
N PHE A 455 6.66 16.53 -4.01
CA PHE A 455 7.39 16.33 -5.26
C PHE A 455 6.45 15.97 -6.42
N GLU A 456 5.58 14.99 -6.24
CA GLU A 456 4.70 14.48 -7.29
C GLU A 456 3.67 15.52 -7.71
N MET A 457 3.08 16.25 -6.75
CA MET A 457 2.16 17.34 -7.03
C MET A 457 2.87 18.48 -7.77
N ARG A 458 4.02 18.93 -7.29
CA ARG A 458 4.76 19.99 -7.93
C ARG A 458 5.29 19.60 -9.31
N PHE A 459 5.68 18.33 -9.48
CA PHE A 459 6.08 17.81 -10.78
C PHE A 459 4.94 17.93 -11.80
N ILE A 460 3.71 17.54 -11.46
CA ILE A 460 2.59 17.56 -12.40
C ILE A 460 2.14 18.99 -12.71
N GLU A 461 2.18 19.91 -11.72
CA GLU A 461 1.93 21.33 -11.92
C GLU A 461 2.92 21.96 -12.93
N GLU A 462 4.20 21.68 -12.79
CA GLU A 462 5.22 22.18 -13.71
C GLU A 462 5.15 21.50 -15.08
N ARG A 463 4.79 20.21 -15.11
CA ARG A 463 4.63 19.43 -16.35
C ARG A 463 3.50 19.96 -17.25
N GLN A 464 2.46 20.59 -16.69
CA GLN A 464 1.45 21.30 -17.48
C GLN A 464 2.05 22.40 -18.37
N LYS A 465 3.14 23.02 -17.93
CA LYS A 465 3.83 24.10 -18.65
C LYS A 465 4.75 23.57 -19.76
N GLY A 466 5.11 22.30 -19.73
CA GLY A 466 6.00 21.66 -20.71
C GLY A 466 6.81 20.50 -20.14
N LEU A 467 7.73 19.98 -20.94
CA LEU A 467 8.63 18.89 -20.52
C LEU A 467 9.65 19.40 -19.49
N LEU A 468 9.86 18.63 -18.43
CA LEU A 468 10.81 18.95 -17.38
C LEU A 468 12.15 18.26 -17.63
N ASN A 469 13.23 19.03 -17.60
CA ASN A 469 14.57 18.49 -17.64
C ASN A 469 15.03 17.99 -16.25
N VAL A 470 16.08 17.18 -16.22
CA VAL A 470 16.62 16.57 -14.99
C VAL A 470 16.98 17.61 -13.92
N LYS A 471 17.47 18.80 -14.31
CA LYS A 471 17.83 19.87 -13.36
C LYS A 471 16.58 20.40 -12.65
N THR A 472 15.51 20.65 -13.38
CA THR A 472 14.22 21.10 -12.82
C THR A 472 13.62 20.02 -11.90
N ILE A 473 13.65 18.76 -12.31
CA ILE A 473 13.16 17.64 -11.49
C ILE A 473 13.90 17.57 -10.15
N LYS A 474 15.24 17.69 -10.18
CA LYS A 474 16.06 17.70 -8.96
C LYS A 474 15.78 18.92 -8.07
N SER A 475 15.49 20.11 -8.66
CA SER A 475 15.13 21.30 -7.89
C SER A 475 13.82 21.11 -7.15
N ILE A 476 12.78 20.59 -7.83
CA ILE A 476 11.48 20.30 -7.22
C ILE A 476 11.65 19.33 -6.03
N LEU A 477 12.46 18.29 -6.22
CA LEU A 477 12.72 17.33 -5.15
C LEU A 477 13.48 17.95 -3.97
N ALA A 478 14.48 18.79 -4.24
CA ALA A 478 15.26 19.45 -3.20
C ALA A 478 14.40 20.43 -2.37
N GLU A 479 13.50 21.18 -3.02
CA GLU A 479 12.54 22.05 -2.35
C GLU A 479 11.58 21.29 -1.43
N ALA A 480 11.05 20.15 -1.91
CA ALA A 480 10.21 19.28 -1.09
C ALA A 480 11.00 18.66 0.09
N TRP A 481 12.24 18.27 -0.14
CA TRP A 481 13.11 17.73 0.90
C TRP A 481 13.40 18.75 1.99
N GLU A 482 13.79 19.98 1.62
CA GLU A 482 14.06 21.06 2.56
C GLU A 482 12.83 21.40 3.40
N ARG A 483 11.64 21.45 2.78
CA ARG A 483 10.38 21.72 3.48
C ARG A 483 10.10 20.71 4.60
N TRP A 484 10.41 19.44 4.38
CA TRP A 484 10.04 18.37 5.33
C TRP A 484 11.20 17.95 6.23
N TYR A 485 12.40 17.70 5.69
CA TYR A 485 13.56 17.28 6.48
C TYR A 485 14.39 18.44 7.02
N GLY A 486 14.41 19.60 6.33
CA GLY A 486 15.32 20.69 6.70
C GLY A 486 16.75 20.18 6.86
N ASN A 487 17.40 20.55 7.96
CA ASN A 487 18.76 20.13 8.28
C ASN A 487 18.88 18.79 9.03
N THR A 488 17.75 18.08 9.27
CA THR A 488 17.73 16.81 10.03
C THR A 488 18.51 15.71 9.30
N VAL A 489 18.46 15.72 7.99
CA VAL A 489 19.21 14.83 7.10
C VAL A 489 20.08 15.67 6.17
N GLN A 490 21.38 15.45 6.21
CA GLN A 490 22.33 16.21 5.40
C GLN A 490 22.23 15.76 3.94
N ASP A 491 22.07 16.74 3.07
CA ASP A 491 21.89 16.62 1.63
C ASP A 491 20.56 15.94 1.22
N PRO A 492 19.87 16.46 0.21
CA PRO A 492 18.72 15.79 -0.39
C PRO A 492 19.13 14.49 -1.10
N ASP A 493 18.23 13.52 -1.12
CA ASP A 493 18.38 12.35 -2.00
C ASP A 493 17.95 12.70 -3.43
N TYR A 494 18.87 13.27 -4.21
CA TYR A 494 18.62 13.70 -5.60
C TYR A 494 18.27 12.55 -6.56
N SER A 495 18.41 11.31 -6.14
CA SER A 495 18.03 10.12 -6.93
C SER A 495 16.68 9.52 -6.51
N LEU A 496 16.06 10.02 -5.45
CA LEU A 496 14.81 9.47 -4.90
C LEU A 496 13.74 9.29 -5.98
N TRP A 497 13.58 10.25 -6.89
CA TRP A 497 12.59 10.18 -7.96
C TRP A 497 12.84 9.03 -8.94
N MET A 498 14.07 8.56 -9.12
CA MET A 498 14.41 7.41 -9.96
C MET A 498 14.30 6.08 -9.21
N THR A 499 14.47 6.09 -7.87
CA THR A 499 14.43 4.87 -7.06
C THR A 499 13.04 4.48 -6.59
N GLN A 500 12.05 5.36 -6.71
CA GLN A 500 10.69 5.12 -6.25
C GLN A 500 9.76 4.70 -7.39
N ARG A 501 9.54 3.39 -7.52
CA ARG A 501 8.72 2.79 -8.57
C ARG A 501 7.32 3.42 -8.67
N HIS A 502 6.72 3.81 -7.55
CA HIS A 502 5.34 4.33 -7.53
C HIS A 502 5.17 5.63 -8.33
N PHE A 503 6.21 6.44 -8.56
CA PHE A 503 6.13 7.60 -9.45
C PHE A 503 5.89 7.23 -10.92
N TYR A 504 6.26 5.99 -11.28
CA TYR A 504 6.12 5.42 -12.62
C TYR A 504 4.95 4.43 -12.73
N ASP A 505 4.08 4.42 -11.72
CA ASP A 505 2.89 3.58 -11.73
C ASP A 505 1.81 4.22 -12.62
N SER A 506 1.40 3.49 -13.67
CA SER A 506 0.36 3.94 -14.58
C SER A 506 -1.07 3.70 -14.06
N TYR A 507 -1.24 2.91 -13.01
CA TYR A 507 -2.55 2.61 -12.46
C TYR A 507 -2.98 3.58 -11.37
N VAL A 508 -2.04 3.99 -10.53
CA VAL A 508 -2.32 4.82 -9.36
C VAL A 508 -1.48 6.10 -9.38
N PHE A 509 -2.07 7.19 -8.92
CA PHE A 509 -1.44 8.49 -8.80
C PHE A 509 -1.43 8.92 -7.33
N MET A 510 -0.28 9.41 -6.85
CA MET A 510 -0.12 9.97 -5.51
C MET A 510 -0.73 9.12 -4.38
N GLN A 511 -0.20 7.91 -4.18
CA GLN A 511 -0.62 7.05 -3.04
C GLN A 511 -0.09 7.53 -1.69
N THR A 512 0.93 8.40 -1.69
CA THR A 512 1.67 8.78 -0.48
C THR A 512 0.86 9.59 0.51
N PRO A 513 -0.04 10.52 0.12
CA PRO A 513 -0.95 11.19 1.06
C PRO A 513 -1.82 10.20 1.84
N ALA A 514 -2.48 9.27 1.14
CA ALA A 514 -3.34 8.27 1.76
C ALA A 514 -2.60 7.41 2.80
N ARG A 515 -1.35 7.03 2.51
CA ARG A 515 -0.53 6.26 3.46
C ARG A 515 -0.12 7.08 4.68
N ALA A 516 0.22 8.36 4.51
CA ALA A 516 0.54 9.25 5.63
C ALA A 516 -0.69 9.48 6.52
N MET A 517 -1.87 9.69 5.92
CA MET A 517 -3.13 9.79 6.66
C MET A 517 -3.41 8.52 7.47
N GLY A 518 -3.34 7.36 6.82
CA GLY A 518 -3.54 6.08 7.51
C GLY A 518 -2.56 5.87 8.66
N TYR A 519 -1.29 6.27 8.48
CA TYR A 519 -0.30 6.20 9.55
C TYR A 519 -0.70 7.05 10.76
N LEU A 520 -1.08 8.31 10.59
CA LEU A 520 -1.53 9.14 11.70
C LEU A 520 -2.84 8.64 12.32
N LEU A 521 -3.79 8.20 11.49
CA LEU A 521 -5.04 7.62 12.00
C LEU A 521 -4.81 6.35 12.82
N SER A 522 -3.74 5.60 12.56
CA SER A 522 -3.36 4.47 13.41
C SER A 522 -3.04 4.88 14.85
N TYR A 523 -2.47 6.07 15.06
CA TYR A 523 -2.22 6.62 16.40
C TYR A 523 -3.49 7.22 17.01
N TYR A 524 -4.40 7.73 16.19
CA TYR A 524 -5.74 8.07 16.70
C TYR A 524 -6.49 6.81 17.20
N LEU A 525 -6.35 5.67 16.53
CA LEU A 525 -6.85 4.38 17.04
C LEU A 525 -6.23 4.02 18.40
N VAL A 526 -4.94 4.28 18.57
CA VAL A 526 -4.27 4.09 19.87
C VAL A 526 -4.91 4.96 20.95
N TYR A 527 -5.14 6.24 20.66
CA TYR A 527 -5.86 7.15 21.57
C TYR A 527 -7.27 6.66 21.86
N PHE A 528 -8.01 6.25 20.84
CA PHE A 528 -9.37 5.74 21.00
C PHE A 528 -9.41 4.46 21.85
N TYR A 529 -8.46 3.54 21.65
CA TYR A 529 -8.28 2.37 22.51
C TYR A 529 -8.07 2.77 23.98
N GLN A 530 -7.23 3.78 24.25
CA GLN A 530 -6.98 4.23 25.63
C GLN A 530 -8.22 4.75 26.32
N LYS A 531 -9.10 5.38 25.59
CA LYS A 531 -10.37 5.91 26.11
C LYS A 531 -11.43 4.83 26.29
N ASN A 532 -11.42 3.83 25.40
CA ASN A 532 -12.49 2.82 25.29
C ASN A 532 -11.95 1.38 25.30
N PRO A 533 -11.11 0.96 26.25
CA PRO A 533 -10.40 -0.33 26.17
C PRO A 533 -11.33 -1.55 26.19
N LYS A 534 -12.55 -1.43 26.73
CA LYS A 534 -13.48 -2.54 26.85
C LYS A 534 -14.29 -2.80 25.57
N THR A 535 -14.56 -1.76 24.80
CA THR A 535 -15.38 -1.83 23.59
C THR A 535 -14.57 -1.79 22.32
N PHE A 536 -13.32 -1.35 22.39
CA PHE A 536 -12.46 -1.07 21.25
C PHE A 536 -12.41 -2.20 20.23
N ALA A 537 -12.22 -3.45 20.66
CA ALA A 537 -12.13 -4.58 19.75
C ALA A 537 -13.39 -4.70 18.88
N LYS A 538 -14.57 -4.58 19.50
CA LYS A 538 -15.86 -4.62 18.79
C LYS A 538 -16.04 -3.42 17.87
N ASP A 539 -15.69 -2.21 18.35
CA ASP A 539 -15.85 -0.97 17.58
C ASP A 539 -14.89 -0.96 16.39
N TYR A 540 -13.67 -1.46 16.57
CA TYR A 540 -12.67 -1.60 15.51
C TYR A 540 -13.10 -2.60 14.43
N GLU A 541 -13.58 -3.79 14.81
CA GLU A 541 -14.09 -4.78 13.86
C GLU A 541 -15.31 -4.24 13.10
N ALA A 542 -16.27 -3.62 13.78
CA ALA A 542 -17.43 -3.01 13.14
C ALA A 542 -17.05 -1.90 12.16
N MET A 543 -16.01 -1.11 12.46
CA MET A 543 -15.47 -0.12 11.53
C MET A 543 -14.87 -0.80 10.29
N LEU A 544 -14.10 -1.87 10.46
CA LEU A 544 -13.51 -2.59 9.34
C LEU A 544 -14.58 -3.28 8.46
N GLU A 545 -15.66 -3.78 9.06
CA GLU A 545 -16.80 -4.36 8.33
C GLU A 545 -17.50 -3.37 7.40
N ASP A 546 -17.51 -2.10 7.77
CA ASP A 546 -18.14 -1.03 6.98
C ASP A 546 -17.16 -0.37 5.98
N ALA A 547 -15.88 -0.66 6.06
CA ALA A 547 -14.82 0.06 5.33
C ALA A 547 -14.94 0.00 3.79
N GLY A 548 -15.66 -0.97 3.24
CA GLY A 548 -15.93 -1.07 1.80
C GLY A 548 -17.24 -0.40 1.36
N ASN A 549 -18.04 0.12 2.29
CA ASN A 549 -19.39 0.62 2.03
C ASN A 549 -19.55 2.14 2.15
N MET A 550 -18.52 2.85 2.54
CA MET A 550 -18.56 4.31 2.70
C MET A 550 -17.16 4.93 2.54
N ASP A 551 -17.13 6.25 2.35
CA ASP A 551 -15.88 6.99 2.34
C ASP A 551 -15.24 7.04 3.74
N VAL A 552 -13.96 7.43 3.76
CA VAL A 552 -13.17 7.45 5.00
C VAL A 552 -13.73 8.47 6.00
N ASP A 553 -14.19 9.63 5.53
CA ASP A 553 -14.78 10.67 6.39
C ASP A 553 -16.05 10.15 7.08
N ALA A 554 -16.94 9.52 6.33
CA ALA A 554 -18.17 8.92 6.86
C ALA A 554 -17.85 7.76 7.82
N LEU A 555 -16.86 6.95 7.51
CA LEU A 555 -16.42 5.81 8.33
C LEU A 555 -15.97 6.28 9.73
N PHE A 556 -15.10 7.28 9.78
CA PHE A 556 -14.61 7.82 11.05
C PHE A 556 -15.69 8.59 11.81
N LYS A 557 -16.55 9.31 11.11
CA LYS A 557 -17.69 9.99 11.73
C LYS A 557 -18.67 9.00 12.37
N LYS A 558 -18.96 7.89 11.71
CA LYS A 558 -19.86 6.84 12.21
C LYS A 558 -19.31 6.11 13.42
N HIS A 559 -18.06 5.63 13.34
CA HIS A 559 -17.51 4.69 14.33
C HIS A 559 -16.70 5.36 15.44
N MET A 560 -16.12 6.53 15.16
CA MET A 560 -15.24 7.23 16.11
C MET A 560 -15.77 8.60 16.53
N HIS A 561 -16.88 9.04 15.93
CA HIS A 561 -17.54 10.33 16.21
C HIS A 561 -16.61 11.53 15.99
N ILE A 562 -15.75 11.47 14.98
CA ILE A 562 -14.82 12.54 14.61
C ILE A 562 -15.04 13.00 13.17
N ASP A 563 -14.69 14.26 12.93
CA ASP A 563 -14.66 14.87 11.62
C ASP A 563 -13.20 15.06 11.18
N LEU A 564 -12.81 14.38 10.11
CA LEU A 564 -11.42 14.40 9.63
C LEU A 564 -11.01 15.77 9.04
N THR A 565 -11.96 16.66 8.77
CA THR A 565 -11.66 18.04 8.33
C THR A 565 -11.21 18.94 9.48
N GLU A 566 -11.39 18.50 10.74
CA GLU A 566 -11.00 19.21 11.94
C GLU A 566 -9.53 18.96 12.28
N GLU A 567 -8.74 20.04 12.41
CA GLU A 567 -7.31 19.95 12.75
C GLU A 567 -7.04 19.29 14.10
N THR A 568 -7.98 19.41 15.04
CA THR A 568 -7.88 18.83 16.39
C THR A 568 -7.70 17.31 16.38
N VAL A 569 -8.28 16.61 15.41
CA VAL A 569 -8.13 15.17 15.22
C VAL A 569 -6.67 14.83 14.88
N TRP A 570 -6.07 15.59 13.96
CA TRP A 570 -4.71 15.39 13.52
C TRP A 570 -3.67 15.84 14.56
N GLU A 571 -3.99 16.88 15.34
CA GLU A 571 -3.17 17.26 16.48
C GLU A 571 -3.12 16.15 17.52
N GLN A 572 -4.27 15.58 17.88
CA GLN A 572 -4.33 14.46 18.81
C GLN A 572 -3.57 13.23 18.27
N ALA A 573 -3.75 12.90 16.99
CA ALA A 573 -3.06 11.79 16.34
C ALA A 573 -1.53 12.01 16.35
N LEU A 574 -1.07 13.23 16.05
CA LEU A 574 0.35 13.57 16.08
C LEU A 574 0.91 13.55 17.50
N ASP A 575 0.20 14.08 18.50
CA ASP A 575 0.60 14.00 19.89
C ASP A 575 0.80 12.55 20.36
N ASP A 576 -0.15 11.67 20.03
CA ASP A 576 -0.03 10.25 20.36
C ASP A 576 1.09 9.56 19.59
N CYS A 577 1.33 9.95 18.33
CA CYS A 577 2.46 9.47 17.55
C CYS A 577 3.79 9.84 18.20
N LEU A 578 3.99 11.12 18.49
CA LEU A 578 5.22 11.63 19.08
C LEU A 578 5.43 11.08 20.49
N ARG A 579 4.42 11.12 21.33
CA ARG A 579 4.47 10.59 22.69
C ARG A 579 4.75 9.10 22.72
N THR A 580 4.04 8.30 21.93
CA THR A 580 4.18 6.84 21.89
C THR A 580 5.56 6.41 21.39
N THR A 581 6.19 7.24 20.58
CA THR A 581 7.52 6.97 20.05
C THR A 581 8.63 7.43 20.99
N LEU A 582 8.41 8.51 21.76
CA LEU A 582 9.45 9.15 22.62
C LEU A 582 9.40 8.77 24.08
N SER A 583 8.24 8.58 24.65
CA SER A 583 8.10 8.30 26.09
C SER A 583 7.76 6.84 26.29
N ASP A 584 8.59 6.27 26.98
CA ASP A 584 8.33 5.71 28.25
C ASP A 584 6.97 5.14 28.44
N GLY A 585 6.95 3.93 28.34
CA GLY A 585 6.05 3.17 29.04
C GLY A 585 4.70 3.01 28.38
N PRO A 586 4.19 1.87 28.57
CA PRO A 586 2.88 1.51 28.08
C PRO A 586 1.89 2.50 28.66
N VAL A 587 1.01 2.94 27.82
CA VAL A 587 -0.35 3.17 28.30
C VAL A 587 -0.68 1.97 29.17
N MET A 588 -0.86 2.20 30.45
CA MET A 588 -1.11 1.14 31.41
C MET A 588 -2.24 0.27 30.88
N VAL A 589 -1.89 -0.92 30.44
CA VAL A 589 -2.89 -1.96 30.23
C VAL A 589 -3.48 -2.20 31.62
N PRO A 590 -4.81 -2.16 31.79
CA PRO A 590 -5.38 -2.59 33.05
C PRO A 590 -4.83 -3.99 33.33
N THR A 591 -4.09 -4.13 34.43
CA THR A 591 -3.79 -5.45 34.98
C THR A 591 -5.12 -6.15 35.12
N LYS A 592 -5.27 -7.32 34.49
CA LYS A 592 -6.45 -8.18 34.72
C LYS A 592 -6.69 -8.26 36.22
N PRO A 593 -7.98 -8.13 36.65
CA PRO A 593 -8.34 -8.38 38.02
C PRO A 593 -8.00 -9.81 38.43
#